data_e12cd05759bf8cba8baff13b70ac6477
#
_entry.id   e12cd05759bf8cba8baff13b70ac6477
#
_cell.length_a   1.000
_cell.length_b   1.000
_cell.length_c   1.000
_cell.angle_alpha   90.00
_cell.angle_beta   90.00
_cell.angle_gamma   90.00
#
_symmetry.space_group_name_H-M   'P 1'
#
loop_
_entity.id
_entity.type
_entity.pdbx_description
1 polymer ?
#
loop_
_entity_poly.entity_id
_entity_poly.type
_entity_poly.pdbx_seq_one_letter_code
_entity_poly.pdbx_strand_id
1 'polypeptide(L)'
;YVDTVSVALALTISQQKISAFNTEDFTFSLGGPDPDNSVDGFQIRAATLGQLPALEGQGIAMALVNLDPCTINLPHVHPRATEMMYVIQGDLQVAFVEENGGDGAVVNNPTQGDVSFFPQGLIHFEQNLSCYPATFLAALNNEDPGAVTITTRFFELPSEAIQASLNFDDPQIKALIEGLPQAPALARRECLQRCGLEDDFNTDDSSSDDDSSSDD
;
A
#
# COMPACT_ATOMS: atom_id res chain seq x y z
N TYR A 1 -9.12 5.67 27.07
CA TYR A 1 -9.18 4.91 25.80
C TYR A 1 -8.57 3.51 25.95
N VAL A 2 -7.37 3.40 26.56
CA VAL A 2 -6.71 2.11 26.81
C VAL A 2 -7.57 1.17 27.68
N ASP A 3 -8.29 1.73 28.64
CA ASP A 3 -9.13 0.96 29.56
C ASP A 3 -10.36 0.34 28.90
N THR A 4 -10.97 1.05 27.94
CA THR A 4 -12.18 0.55 27.23
C THR A 4 -11.86 -0.65 26.34
N VAL A 5 -10.74 -0.58 25.61
CA VAL A 5 -10.29 -1.69 24.74
C VAL A 5 -9.91 -2.91 25.58
N SER A 6 -9.18 -2.69 26.69
CA SER A 6 -8.80 -3.76 27.61
C SER A 6 -10.03 -4.46 28.23
N VAL A 7 -11.07 -3.70 28.57
CA VAL A 7 -12.33 -4.25 29.08
C VAL A 7 -13.06 -5.04 27.99
N ALA A 8 -13.15 -4.52 26.77
CA ALA A 8 -13.81 -5.21 25.66
C ALA A 8 -13.16 -6.56 25.33
N LEU A 9 -11.83 -6.64 25.37
CA LEU A 9 -11.09 -7.89 25.14
C LEU A 9 -11.35 -8.96 26.23
N ALA A 10 -11.66 -8.54 27.45
CA ALA A 10 -11.96 -9.46 28.55
C ALA A 10 -13.40 -9.99 28.54
N LEU A 11 -14.28 -9.41 27.71
CA LEU A 11 -15.70 -9.81 27.66
C LEU A 11 -15.90 -11.06 26.81
N THR A 12 -16.78 -11.97 27.27
CA THR A 12 -16.99 -13.28 26.68
C THR A 12 -18.17 -13.35 25.72
N ILE A 13 -19.09 -12.39 25.76
CA ILE A 13 -20.28 -12.36 24.90
C ILE A 13 -20.36 -11.05 24.11
N SER A 14 -20.88 -11.15 22.87
CA SER A 14 -20.95 -10.04 21.92
C SER A 14 -21.64 -8.79 22.47
N GLN A 15 -22.76 -8.98 23.19
CA GLN A 15 -23.51 -7.84 23.77
C GLN A 15 -22.68 -7.07 24.81
N GLN A 16 -21.90 -7.76 25.64
CA GLN A 16 -21.03 -7.10 26.64
C GLN A 16 -19.88 -6.37 25.95
N LYS A 17 -19.31 -6.94 24.88
CA LYS A 17 -18.29 -6.27 24.06
C LYS A 17 -18.82 -4.97 23.47
N ILE A 18 -20.00 -5.02 22.82
CA ILE A 18 -20.63 -3.84 22.23
C ILE A 18 -20.90 -2.77 23.29
N SER A 19 -21.43 -3.15 24.46
CA SER A 19 -21.75 -2.23 25.54
C SER A 19 -20.52 -1.56 26.18
N ALA A 20 -19.30 -2.04 25.89
CA ALA A 20 -18.07 -1.43 26.35
C ALA A 20 -17.62 -0.22 25.51
N PHE A 21 -18.25 -0.01 24.35
CA PHE A 21 -17.94 1.07 23.42
C PHE A 21 -19.06 2.14 23.43
N ASN A 22 -18.69 3.38 23.10
CA ASN A 22 -19.63 4.47 22.88
C ASN A 22 -20.16 4.42 21.43
N THR A 23 -21.21 5.19 21.13
CA THR A 23 -21.82 5.23 19.79
C THR A 23 -20.82 5.66 18.70
N GLU A 24 -19.96 6.61 18.99
CA GLU A 24 -18.92 7.13 18.07
C GLU A 24 -17.83 6.11 17.74
N ASP A 25 -17.61 5.11 18.61
CA ASP A 25 -16.59 4.07 18.40
C ASP A 25 -16.97 3.09 17.27
N PHE A 26 -18.19 3.18 16.74
CA PHE A 26 -18.69 2.35 15.63
C PHE A 26 -18.64 3.05 14.27
N THR A 27 -18.07 4.25 14.20
CA THR A 27 -18.01 5.03 12.97
C THR A 27 -16.58 5.54 12.73
N PHE A 28 -16.08 5.34 11.51
CA PHE A 28 -14.79 5.86 11.06
C PHE A 28 -14.95 6.48 9.67
N SER A 29 -14.43 7.71 9.48
CA SER A 29 -14.51 8.39 8.18
C SER A 29 -13.34 7.98 7.31
N LEU A 30 -13.61 7.38 6.17
CA LEU A 30 -12.63 7.11 5.11
C LEU A 30 -12.41 8.32 4.19
N GLY A 31 -13.24 9.37 4.29
CA GLY A 31 -13.07 10.60 3.51
C GLY A 31 -12.07 11.56 4.14
N GLY A 32 -11.36 12.29 3.29
CA GLY A 32 -10.33 13.27 3.68
C GLY A 32 -8.91 12.70 3.71
N PRO A 33 -7.90 13.58 3.68
CA PRO A 33 -6.52 13.16 3.72
C PRO A 33 -6.18 12.49 5.06
N ASP A 34 -5.42 11.42 5.02
CA ASP A 34 -4.74 10.88 6.18
C ASP A 34 -3.30 11.41 6.13
N PRO A 35 -2.93 12.35 7.01
CA PRO A 35 -1.61 12.97 6.98
C PRO A 35 -0.47 11.97 7.28
N ASP A 36 -0.79 10.85 7.90
CA ASP A 36 0.22 9.85 8.30
C ASP A 36 0.49 8.81 7.20
N ASN A 37 -0.45 8.65 6.24
CA ASN A 37 -0.39 7.64 5.18
C ASN A 37 -0.59 8.23 3.78
N SER A 38 -0.34 9.52 3.59
CA SER A 38 -0.29 10.14 2.28
C SER A 38 1.16 10.39 1.87
N VAL A 39 1.51 9.94 0.69
CA VAL A 39 2.75 10.29 -0.02
C VAL A 39 2.37 10.85 -1.37
N ASP A 40 3.27 11.55 -2.03
CA ASP A 40 3.00 12.13 -3.33
C ASP A 40 2.46 11.08 -4.30
N GLY A 41 1.25 11.31 -4.79
CA GLY A 41 0.55 10.43 -5.73
C GLY A 41 -0.19 9.23 -5.12
N PHE A 42 -0.13 9.00 -3.79
CA PHE A 42 -0.80 7.89 -3.13
C PHE A 42 -1.40 8.32 -1.80
N GLN A 43 -2.66 8.04 -1.60
CA GLN A 43 -3.35 8.26 -0.33
C GLN A 43 -4.13 7.01 0.05
N ILE A 44 -3.94 6.54 1.27
CA ILE A 44 -4.71 5.44 1.85
C ILE A 44 -5.32 5.87 3.18
N ARG A 45 -6.58 5.52 3.40
CA ARG A 45 -7.23 5.65 4.70
C ARG A 45 -7.93 4.35 5.05
N ALA A 46 -7.53 3.75 6.16
CA ALA A 46 -7.98 2.42 6.54
C ALA A 46 -8.74 2.42 7.87
N ALA A 47 -9.87 1.75 7.89
CA ALA A 47 -10.59 1.36 9.10
C ALA A 47 -10.16 -0.06 9.46
N THR A 48 -9.08 -0.17 10.22
CA THR A 48 -8.59 -1.42 10.82
C THR A 48 -8.78 -1.40 12.32
N LEU A 49 -8.45 -2.49 12.99
CA LEU A 49 -8.52 -2.58 14.47
C LEU A 49 -7.82 -1.41 15.17
N GLY A 50 -6.71 -0.90 14.60
CA GLY A 50 -5.96 0.21 15.19
C GLY A 50 -6.71 1.54 15.20
N GLN A 51 -7.52 1.81 14.15
CA GLN A 51 -8.32 3.03 14.02
C GLN A 51 -9.74 2.88 14.55
N LEU A 52 -10.29 1.67 14.54
CA LEU A 52 -11.66 1.37 14.94
C LEU A 52 -11.68 0.14 15.86
N PRO A 53 -11.37 0.31 17.17
CA PRO A 53 -11.26 -0.80 18.13
C PRO A 53 -12.52 -1.67 18.28
N ALA A 54 -13.70 -1.14 17.92
CA ALA A 54 -14.95 -1.90 17.90
C ALA A 54 -14.93 -3.06 16.87
N LEU A 55 -13.95 -3.08 15.94
CA LEU A 55 -13.75 -4.20 15.01
C LEU A 55 -13.17 -5.46 15.65
N GLU A 56 -12.73 -5.42 16.90
CA GLU A 56 -12.14 -6.58 17.58
C GLU A 56 -13.01 -7.83 17.47
N GLY A 57 -12.49 -8.89 16.83
CA GLY A 57 -13.17 -10.15 16.60
C GLY A 57 -14.26 -10.12 15.53
N GLN A 58 -14.35 -9.05 14.71
CA GLN A 58 -15.34 -8.94 13.63
C GLN A 58 -14.84 -9.52 12.29
N GLY A 59 -13.52 -9.72 12.15
CA GLY A 59 -12.93 -10.35 10.97
C GLY A 59 -13.08 -9.52 9.70
N ILE A 60 -13.11 -8.20 9.82
CA ILE A 60 -13.23 -7.29 8.66
C ILE A 60 -12.46 -6.00 8.88
N ALA A 61 -11.87 -5.49 7.80
CA ALA A 61 -11.32 -4.14 7.69
C ALA A 61 -11.67 -3.54 6.33
N MET A 62 -11.51 -2.24 6.19
CA MET A 62 -11.79 -1.53 4.94
C MET A 62 -10.78 -0.41 4.74
N ALA A 63 -10.36 -0.18 3.49
CA ALA A 63 -9.49 0.94 3.13
C ALA A 63 -9.99 1.64 1.86
N LEU A 64 -9.94 2.97 1.87
CA LEU A 64 -10.11 3.80 0.67
C LEU A 64 -8.73 4.19 0.17
N VAL A 65 -8.45 3.92 -1.10
CA VAL A 65 -7.17 4.20 -1.76
C VAL A 65 -7.39 5.12 -2.95
N ASN A 66 -6.60 6.19 -3.00
CA ASN A 66 -6.55 7.10 -4.14
C ASN A 66 -5.15 7.00 -4.76
N LEU A 67 -5.11 6.79 -6.07
CA LEU A 67 -3.90 6.75 -6.89
C LEU A 67 -3.94 7.90 -7.89
N ASP A 68 -2.99 8.81 -7.81
CA ASP A 68 -2.79 9.84 -8.82
C ASP A 68 -2.43 9.23 -10.19
N PRO A 69 -2.44 9.99 -11.28
CA PRO A 69 -2.02 9.49 -12.57
C PRO A 69 -0.64 8.84 -12.53
N CYS A 70 -0.49 7.70 -13.18
CA CYS A 70 0.76 6.97 -13.33
C CYS A 70 1.33 6.33 -12.05
N THR A 71 0.60 6.37 -10.93
CA THR A 71 1.06 5.86 -9.62
C THR A 71 0.74 4.39 -9.44
N ILE A 72 1.60 3.69 -8.71
CA ILE A 72 1.45 2.30 -8.30
C ILE A 72 1.46 2.18 -6.78
N ASN A 73 0.54 1.44 -6.21
CA ASN A 73 0.67 0.82 -4.90
C ASN A 73 1.62 -0.38 -5.06
N LEU A 74 2.81 -0.29 -4.46
CA LEU A 74 3.91 -1.24 -4.70
C LEU A 74 3.50 -2.68 -4.34
N PRO A 75 4.16 -3.68 -4.96
CA PRO A 75 3.93 -5.07 -4.64
C PRO A 75 4.02 -5.34 -3.14
N HIS A 76 2.93 -5.86 -2.59
CA HIS A 76 2.77 -6.11 -1.16
C HIS A 76 1.95 -7.37 -0.89
N VAL A 77 1.85 -7.72 0.39
CA VAL A 77 1.12 -8.90 0.88
C VAL A 77 0.28 -8.50 2.08
N HIS A 78 -0.95 -9.00 2.15
CA HIS A 78 -1.73 -9.04 3.39
C HIS A 78 -1.59 -10.43 4.04
N PRO A 79 -0.74 -10.58 5.08
CA PRO A 79 -0.44 -11.91 5.62
C PRO A 79 -1.61 -12.58 6.32
N ARG A 80 -2.61 -11.80 6.78
CA ARG A 80 -3.74 -12.30 7.57
C ARG A 80 -5.10 -12.16 6.86
N ALA A 81 -5.14 -11.58 5.65
CA ALA A 81 -6.41 -11.33 4.96
C ALA A 81 -6.37 -11.63 3.47
N THR A 82 -7.50 -12.10 2.95
CA THR A 82 -7.89 -11.94 1.55
C THR A 82 -8.43 -10.53 1.38
N GLU A 83 -8.05 -9.87 0.29
CA GLU A 83 -8.57 -8.56 -0.09
C GLU A 83 -9.55 -8.68 -1.24
N MET A 84 -10.63 -7.91 -1.18
CA MET A 84 -11.54 -7.66 -2.29
C MET A 84 -11.60 -6.17 -2.55
N MET A 85 -11.22 -5.73 -3.76
CA MET A 85 -11.30 -4.33 -4.16
C MET A 85 -12.50 -4.06 -5.07
N TYR A 86 -13.07 -2.85 -4.95
CA TYR A 86 -14.09 -2.31 -5.84
C TYR A 86 -13.62 -0.98 -6.42
N VAL A 87 -13.58 -0.86 -7.74
CA VAL A 87 -13.16 0.37 -8.42
C VAL A 87 -14.30 1.38 -8.38
N ILE A 88 -14.10 2.47 -7.62
CA ILE A 88 -15.05 3.58 -7.51
C ILE A 88 -14.92 4.50 -8.72
N GLN A 89 -13.68 4.77 -9.16
CA GLN A 89 -13.38 5.69 -10.25
C GLN A 89 -12.07 5.30 -10.92
N GLY A 90 -12.00 5.50 -12.25
CA GLY A 90 -10.79 5.30 -13.05
C GLY A 90 -10.61 3.87 -13.52
N ASP A 91 -9.46 3.62 -14.12
CA ASP A 91 -9.05 2.34 -14.68
C ASP A 91 -7.75 1.92 -14.02
N LEU A 92 -7.67 0.67 -13.58
CA LEU A 92 -6.52 0.13 -12.89
C LEU A 92 -5.95 -1.07 -13.66
N GLN A 93 -4.67 -1.32 -13.49
CA GLN A 93 -4.10 -2.64 -13.73
C GLN A 93 -3.73 -3.24 -12.39
N VAL A 94 -4.15 -4.48 -12.18
CA VAL A 94 -3.90 -5.21 -10.94
C VAL A 94 -3.35 -6.60 -11.26
N ALA A 95 -2.54 -7.15 -10.37
CA ALA A 95 -2.12 -8.53 -10.49
C ALA A 95 -1.82 -9.14 -9.12
N PHE A 96 -1.90 -10.46 -9.06
CA PHE A 96 -1.27 -11.23 -7.98
C PHE A 96 -0.41 -12.35 -8.58
N VAL A 97 0.57 -12.79 -7.81
CA VAL A 97 1.47 -13.90 -8.20
C VAL A 97 1.06 -15.16 -7.46
N GLU A 98 0.87 -16.25 -8.20
CA GLU A 98 0.57 -17.55 -7.62
C GLU A 98 1.74 -18.08 -6.78
N GLU A 99 1.46 -19.07 -5.95
CA GLU A 99 2.48 -19.79 -5.18
C GLU A 99 3.45 -20.54 -6.09
N ASN A 100 4.59 -20.94 -5.54
CA ASN A 100 5.57 -21.77 -6.24
C ASN A 100 4.91 -23.03 -6.82
N GLY A 101 5.02 -23.21 -8.12
CA GLY A 101 4.39 -24.30 -8.87
C GLY A 101 3.11 -23.90 -9.61
N GLY A 102 2.64 -22.67 -9.45
CA GLY A 102 1.59 -22.09 -10.28
C GLY A 102 2.12 -21.58 -11.62
N ASP A 103 1.22 -21.04 -12.45
CA ASP A 103 1.53 -20.57 -13.81
C ASP A 103 2.11 -19.15 -13.87
N GLY A 104 2.21 -18.46 -12.72
CA GLY A 104 2.83 -17.13 -12.60
C GLY A 104 1.87 -16.03 -12.15
N ALA A 105 1.84 -14.91 -12.87
CA ALA A 105 1.03 -13.76 -12.49
C ALA A 105 -0.35 -13.77 -13.16
N VAL A 106 -1.40 -13.60 -12.36
CA VAL A 106 -2.77 -13.35 -12.83
C VAL A 106 -2.96 -11.83 -12.93
N VAL A 107 -3.07 -11.32 -14.16
CA VAL A 107 -3.16 -9.87 -14.45
C VAL A 107 -4.56 -9.53 -14.93
N ASN A 108 -5.16 -8.47 -14.39
CA ASN A 108 -6.46 -7.94 -14.77
C ASN A 108 -6.41 -6.42 -14.94
N ASN A 109 -7.38 -5.87 -15.68
CA ASN A 109 -7.52 -4.44 -15.89
C ASN A 109 -8.96 -4.01 -15.51
N PRO A 110 -9.28 -3.96 -14.20
CA PRO A 110 -10.60 -3.53 -13.75
C PRO A 110 -10.81 -2.04 -14.00
N THR A 111 -12.05 -1.71 -14.36
CA THR A 111 -12.55 -0.35 -14.60
C THR A 111 -13.61 0.01 -13.57
N GLN A 112 -14.11 1.25 -13.61
CA GLN A 112 -15.15 1.71 -12.70
C GLN A 112 -16.34 0.73 -12.65
N GLY A 113 -16.69 0.30 -11.44
CA GLY A 113 -17.77 -0.65 -11.18
C GLY A 113 -17.33 -2.12 -11.07
N ASP A 114 -16.09 -2.43 -11.45
CA ASP A 114 -15.57 -3.79 -11.38
C ASP A 114 -15.07 -4.13 -9.96
N VAL A 115 -15.04 -5.44 -9.70
CA VAL A 115 -14.47 -6.03 -8.49
C VAL A 115 -13.30 -6.93 -8.88
N SER A 116 -12.19 -6.83 -8.15
CA SER A 116 -11.08 -7.77 -8.18
C SER A 116 -10.81 -8.31 -6.77
N PHE A 117 -10.17 -9.46 -6.64
CA PHE A 117 -9.75 -9.95 -5.33
C PHE A 117 -8.32 -10.50 -5.38
N PHE A 118 -7.66 -10.47 -4.22
CA PHE A 118 -6.31 -10.97 -4.02
C PHE A 118 -6.34 -12.00 -2.90
N PRO A 119 -5.93 -13.25 -3.18
CA PRO A 119 -5.90 -14.30 -2.16
C PRO A 119 -4.95 -13.94 -1.02
N GLN A 120 -5.30 -14.34 0.20
CA GLN A 120 -4.46 -14.13 1.39
C GLN A 120 -3.02 -14.62 1.17
N GLY A 121 -2.05 -13.80 1.54
CA GLY A 121 -0.64 -14.16 1.53
C GLY A 121 0.04 -14.08 0.16
N LEU A 122 -0.71 -13.83 -0.92
CA LEU A 122 -0.11 -13.69 -2.24
C LEU A 122 0.36 -12.25 -2.51
N ILE A 123 1.51 -12.12 -3.17
CA ILE A 123 2.05 -10.83 -3.61
C ILE A 123 1.13 -10.25 -4.66
N HIS A 124 0.68 -9.02 -4.45
CA HIS A 124 -0.19 -8.30 -5.38
C HIS A 124 0.15 -6.82 -5.43
N PHE A 125 -0.36 -6.13 -6.45
CA PHE A 125 -0.23 -4.69 -6.62
C PHE A 125 -1.44 -4.11 -7.36
N GLU A 126 -1.64 -2.80 -7.21
CA GLU A 126 -2.59 -2.00 -8.00
C GLU A 126 -1.85 -0.80 -8.60
N GLN A 127 -2.04 -0.56 -9.90
CA GLN A 127 -1.45 0.60 -10.54
C GLN A 127 -2.44 1.35 -11.42
N ASN A 128 -2.33 2.66 -11.38
CA ASN A 128 -3.02 3.57 -12.27
C ASN A 128 -2.10 3.91 -13.45
N LEU A 129 -2.39 3.37 -14.63
CA LEU A 129 -1.65 3.68 -15.85
C LEU A 129 -2.30 4.77 -16.69
N SER A 130 -3.38 5.38 -16.20
CA SER A 130 -4.10 6.46 -16.87
C SER A 130 -3.53 7.84 -16.53
N CYS A 131 -3.97 8.86 -17.29
CA CYS A 131 -3.62 10.26 -17.01
C CYS A 131 -4.62 10.95 -16.07
N TYR A 132 -5.48 10.21 -15.42
CA TYR A 132 -6.49 10.69 -14.48
C TYR A 132 -6.39 9.90 -13.16
N PRO A 133 -6.78 10.52 -12.02
CA PRO A 133 -6.82 9.81 -10.75
C PRO A 133 -7.73 8.59 -10.77
N ALA A 134 -7.37 7.58 -10.01
CA ALA A 134 -8.18 6.40 -9.76
C ALA A 134 -8.44 6.23 -8.26
N THR A 135 -9.61 5.69 -7.93
CA THR A 135 -10.02 5.45 -6.53
C THR A 135 -10.64 4.06 -6.43
N PHE A 136 -10.22 3.31 -5.43
CA PHE A 136 -10.85 2.03 -5.10
C PHE A 136 -11.07 1.87 -3.60
N LEU A 137 -12.02 1.00 -3.27
CA LEU A 137 -12.31 0.56 -1.91
C LEU A 137 -11.83 -0.88 -1.76
N ALA A 138 -10.97 -1.12 -0.77
CA ALA A 138 -10.53 -2.45 -0.37
C ALA A 138 -11.32 -2.94 0.85
N ALA A 139 -11.81 -4.16 0.80
CA ALA A 139 -12.40 -4.88 1.93
C ALA A 139 -11.55 -6.11 2.24
N LEU A 140 -11.18 -6.26 3.50
CA LEU A 140 -10.27 -7.31 3.96
C LEU A 140 -10.96 -8.17 5.02
N ASN A 141 -10.82 -9.49 4.94
CA ASN A 141 -11.50 -10.42 5.84
C ASN A 141 -10.76 -10.67 7.16
N ASN A 142 -10.10 -9.64 7.67
CA ASN A 142 -9.48 -9.61 8.98
C ASN A 142 -9.44 -8.16 9.47
N GLU A 143 -9.73 -7.91 10.74
CA GLU A 143 -9.70 -6.57 11.34
C GLU A 143 -8.28 -5.98 11.47
N ASP A 144 -7.27 -6.85 11.42
CA ASP A 144 -5.84 -6.51 11.39
C ASP A 144 -5.15 -7.26 10.25
N PRO A 145 -5.36 -6.85 8.99
CA PRO A 145 -4.86 -7.58 7.82
C PRO A 145 -3.33 -7.63 7.74
N GLY A 146 -2.66 -6.61 8.26
CA GLY A 146 -1.24 -6.37 8.05
C GLY A 146 -0.91 -5.97 6.61
N ALA A 147 0.28 -5.43 6.40
CA ALA A 147 0.85 -5.19 5.09
C ALA A 147 2.37 -5.39 5.13
N VAL A 148 2.90 -6.05 4.10
CA VAL A 148 4.34 -6.24 3.90
C VAL A 148 4.68 -5.82 2.48
N THR A 149 5.28 -4.64 2.31
CA THR A 149 5.79 -4.18 1.01
C THR A 149 7.03 -4.98 0.65
N ILE A 150 6.97 -5.75 -0.41
CA ILE A 150 7.97 -6.78 -0.73
C ILE A 150 9.35 -6.18 -0.96
N THR A 151 9.44 -5.12 -1.77
CA THR A 151 10.72 -4.52 -2.15
C THR A 151 11.48 -3.97 -0.95
N THR A 152 10.83 -3.20 -0.08
CA THR A 152 11.49 -2.59 1.08
C THR A 152 11.81 -3.61 2.16
N ARG A 153 10.88 -4.52 2.47
CA ARG A 153 11.06 -5.51 3.54
C ARG A 153 12.03 -6.63 3.19
N PHE A 154 12.17 -6.98 1.90
CA PHE A 154 13.17 -7.94 1.47
C PHE A 154 14.60 -7.49 1.82
N PHE A 155 14.90 -6.20 1.65
CA PHE A 155 16.23 -5.65 1.92
C PHE A 155 16.50 -5.37 3.41
N GLU A 156 15.55 -5.65 4.31
CA GLU A 156 15.78 -5.68 5.77
C GLU A 156 16.32 -7.03 6.27
N LEU A 157 16.37 -8.05 5.40
CA LEU A 157 16.97 -9.33 5.73
C LEU A 157 18.50 -9.20 5.91
N PRO A 158 19.15 -10.16 6.62
CA PRO A 158 20.61 -10.20 6.70
C PRO A 158 21.28 -10.20 5.32
N SER A 159 22.38 -9.43 5.18
CA SER A 159 23.06 -9.20 3.89
C SER A 159 23.41 -10.50 3.17
N GLU A 160 23.87 -11.53 3.91
CA GLU A 160 24.24 -12.82 3.33
C GLU A 160 23.04 -13.54 2.67
N ALA A 161 21.84 -13.40 3.25
CA ALA A 161 20.61 -13.98 2.69
C ALA A 161 20.22 -13.27 1.39
N ILE A 162 20.34 -11.93 1.35
CA ILE A 162 20.06 -11.12 0.17
C ILE A 162 21.06 -11.44 -0.95
N GLN A 163 22.36 -11.47 -0.63
CA GLN A 163 23.43 -11.84 -1.57
C GLN A 163 23.17 -13.20 -2.21
N ALA A 164 22.87 -14.20 -1.39
CA ALA A 164 22.57 -15.55 -1.88
C ALA A 164 21.31 -15.60 -2.76
N SER A 165 20.29 -14.82 -2.42
CA SER A 165 19.02 -14.79 -3.15
C SER A 165 19.13 -14.12 -4.52
N LEU A 166 19.94 -13.05 -4.63
CA LEU A 166 20.08 -12.24 -5.84
C LEU A 166 21.35 -12.58 -6.65
N ASN A 167 22.27 -13.35 -6.06
CA ASN A 167 23.61 -13.60 -6.61
C ASN A 167 24.38 -12.28 -6.88
N PHE A 168 24.27 -11.32 -5.96
CA PHE A 168 24.92 -10.01 -6.01
C PHE A 168 25.92 -9.88 -4.86
N ASP A 169 26.93 -9.01 -5.04
CA ASP A 169 27.84 -8.59 -3.99
C ASP A 169 27.30 -7.38 -3.20
N ASP A 170 27.96 -7.02 -2.08
CA ASP A 170 27.54 -5.91 -1.23
C ASP A 170 27.43 -4.55 -1.96
N PRO A 171 28.37 -4.14 -2.83
CA PRO A 171 28.23 -2.90 -3.60
C PRO A 171 26.99 -2.86 -4.48
N GLN A 172 26.64 -3.98 -5.13
CA GLN A 172 25.48 -4.09 -5.99
C GLN A 172 24.18 -3.99 -5.17
N ILE A 173 24.12 -4.66 -4.02
CA ILE A 173 22.97 -4.59 -3.11
C ILE A 173 22.78 -3.19 -2.57
N LYS A 174 23.88 -2.52 -2.14
CA LYS A 174 23.81 -1.13 -1.66
C LYS A 174 23.26 -0.18 -2.72
N ALA A 175 23.71 -0.30 -3.97
CA ALA A 175 23.19 0.50 -5.07
C ALA A 175 21.69 0.25 -5.35
N LEU A 176 21.23 -1.00 -5.21
CA LEU A 176 19.80 -1.32 -5.29
C LEU A 176 19.01 -0.67 -4.17
N ILE A 177 19.46 -0.77 -2.92
CA ILE A 177 18.78 -0.19 -1.76
C ILE A 177 18.67 1.34 -1.89
N GLU A 178 19.75 2.00 -2.33
CA GLU A 178 19.77 3.46 -2.57
C GLU A 178 18.77 3.90 -3.66
N GLY A 179 18.47 3.02 -4.62
CA GLY A 179 17.49 3.25 -5.67
C GLY A 179 16.06 2.83 -5.34
N LEU A 180 15.80 2.26 -4.14
CA LEU A 180 14.45 1.85 -3.78
C LEU A 180 13.54 3.05 -3.48
N PRO A 181 12.27 2.99 -3.87
CA PRO A 181 11.31 4.00 -3.47
C PRO A 181 11.17 4.03 -1.94
N GLN A 182 11.15 5.23 -1.38
CA GLN A 182 11.01 5.45 0.07
C GLN A 182 9.55 5.36 0.53
N ALA A 183 8.62 5.37 -0.41
CA ALA A 183 7.18 5.35 -0.18
C ALA A 183 6.55 4.06 -0.73
N PRO A 184 5.36 3.66 -0.26
CA PRO A 184 4.65 2.50 -0.79
C PRO A 184 4.14 2.71 -2.22
N ALA A 185 4.34 3.88 -2.80
CA ALA A 185 3.91 4.25 -4.13
C ALA A 185 5.01 4.93 -4.94
N LEU A 186 4.95 4.77 -6.26
CA LEU A 186 5.90 5.35 -7.19
C LEU A 186 5.20 5.69 -8.51
N ALA A 187 5.48 6.86 -9.08
CA ALA A 187 5.03 7.19 -10.42
C ALA A 187 5.93 6.54 -11.49
N ARG A 188 5.32 6.01 -12.53
CA ARG A 188 6.05 5.37 -13.64
C ARG A 188 6.45 6.39 -14.69
N ARG A 189 7.74 6.59 -14.94
CA ARG A 189 8.29 7.58 -15.87
C ARG A 189 7.65 7.53 -17.27
N GLU A 190 7.54 6.35 -17.88
CA GLU A 190 6.94 6.19 -19.22
C GLU A 190 5.47 6.63 -19.28
N CYS A 191 4.73 6.40 -18.19
CA CYS A 191 3.35 6.87 -18.08
C CYS A 191 3.31 8.38 -17.93
N LEU A 192 4.17 8.97 -17.08
CA LEU A 192 4.27 10.42 -16.88
C LEU A 192 4.59 11.13 -18.21
N GLN A 193 5.52 10.60 -19.00
CA GLN A 193 5.85 11.12 -20.34
C GLN A 193 4.64 11.12 -21.26
N ARG A 194 3.93 10.00 -21.34
CA ARG A 194 2.72 9.87 -22.16
C ARG A 194 1.63 10.85 -21.73
N CYS A 195 1.53 11.15 -20.43
CA CYS A 195 0.53 12.03 -19.85
C CYS A 195 0.96 13.51 -19.80
N GLY A 196 2.22 13.82 -20.13
CA GLY A 196 2.74 15.17 -20.04
C GLY A 196 2.86 15.71 -18.61
N LEU A 197 3.15 14.82 -17.64
CA LEU A 197 3.20 15.09 -16.20
C LEU A 197 4.63 14.99 -15.65
N GLU A 198 5.67 15.01 -16.48
CA GLU A 198 7.07 14.83 -16.05
C GLU A 198 7.56 15.94 -15.13
N ASP A 199 7.11 17.19 -15.34
CA ASP A 199 7.56 18.34 -14.59
C ASP A 199 7.00 18.36 -13.14
N ASP A 200 5.88 17.67 -12.89
CA ASP A 200 5.25 17.63 -11.58
C ASP A 200 6.00 16.71 -10.58
N PHE A 201 6.91 15.87 -11.08
CA PHE A 201 7.64 14.87 -10.29
C PHE A 201 9.16 15.06 -10.25
N ASN A 202 9.71 16.09 -10.89
CA ASN A 202 11.15 16.37 -11.01
C ASN A 202 11.65 17.46 -10.04
N THR A 203 11.22 17.52 -8.79
CA THR A 203 11.62 18.63 -7.90
C THR A 203 12.86 18.40 -7.03
N ASP A 204 13.56 17.26 -7.13
CA ASP A 204 14.68 16.98 -6.19
C ASP A 204 16.03 16.59 -6.79
N ASP A 205 16.35 16.90 -8.06
CA ASP A 205 17.69 16.56 -8.61
C ASP A 205 18.35 17.70 -9.41
N SER A 206 18.38 18.91 -8.84
CA SER A 206 19.20 20.00 -9.43
C SER A 206 19.73 20.96 -8.39
N SER A 207 20.74 20.53 -7.61
CA SER A 207 21.68 21.45 -6.95
C SER A 207 23.04 20.79 -6.70
N SER A 208 23.77 20.56 -7.79
CA SER A 208 25.24 20.51 -7.75
C SER A 208 25.76 21.30 -8.94
N ASP A 209 25.58 22.62 -8.90
CA ASP A 209 26.34 23.51 -9.78
C ASP A 209 27.80 23.49 -9.32
N ASP A 210 28.62 22.87 -10.16
CA ASP A 210 30.06 23.10 -10.25
C ASP A 210 30.33 24.62 -10.40
N ASP A 211 30.83 25.24 -9.37
CA ASP A 211 31.51 26.51 -9.47
C ASP A 211 33.03 26.29 -9.34
N SER A 212 33.64 25.86 -10.46
CA SER A 212 35.06 25.90 -10.68
C SER A 212 35.39 27.19 -11.39
N SER A 213 35.47 28.28 -10.68
CA SER A 213 36.17 29.48 -11.18
C SER A 213 37.65 29.36 -10.87
N SER A 214 38.43 29.06 -11.92
CA SER A 214 39.81 29.38 -12.05
C SER A 214 39.98 30.91 -12.01
N ASP A 215 40.87 31.43 -11.17
CA ASP A 215 41.70 32.59 -11.52
C ASP A 215 42.93 32.68 -10.62
N ASP A 216 44.13 32.77 -11.30
CA ASP A 216 45.46 33.22 -10.94
C ASP A 216 46.27 32.49 -9.86
#